data_59aa6a9532059790bfdc51ec49407d11
#
_entry.id   59aa6a9532059790bfdc51ec49407d11
#
_cell.length_a   1.000
_cell.length_b   1.000
_cell.length_c   1.000
_cell.angle_alpha   90.00
_cell.angle_beta   90.00
_cell.angle_gamma   90.00
#
_symmetry.space_group_name_H-M   'P 1'
#
loop_
_entity.id
_entity.type
_entity.pdbx_description
1 polymer ?
#
loop_
_entity_poly.entity_id
_entity_poly.type
_entity_poly.pdbx_seq_one_letter_code
_entity_poly.pdbx_strand_id
1 'polypeptide(L)'
;IRDKCDILVHINVNVPDFVPAYKRILAFKETCQEHNVPYELNLNVAGDSYQDIFAQMHRIFTDIDEKYADKKKGIFLANDTYANMFLNLIFQKYGYFPDTYELVGFDNSPIASEAILPITTVGQQIDLIAKTSMELLVQQMEERKKRKPVPLAEPIHKQITPILIRRKTTS
;
A
#
# COMPACT_ATOMS: atom_id res chain seq x y z
N ILE A 1 13.55 -0.79 5.46
CA ILE A 1 15.01 -1.09 5.40
C ILE A 1 15.72 -0.65 6.69
N ARG A 2 15.33 0.45 7.33
CA ARG A 2 15.89 0.85 8.64
C ARG A 2 15.62 -0.16 9.75
N ASP A 3 14.51 -0.87 9.69
CA ASP A 3 14.01 -1.77 10.75
C ASP A 3 14.56 -3.20 10.64
N LYS A 4 15.58 -3.41 9.78
CA LYS A 4 16.37 -4.65 9.65
C LYS A 4 15.53 -5.93 9.57
N CYS A 5 14.52 -5.96 8.70
CA CYS A 5 13.83 -7.21 8.38
C CYS A 5 14.75 -8.16 7.61
N ASP A 6 14.69 -9.45 7.93
CA ASP A 6 15.46 -10.48 7.23
C ASP A 6 14.85 -10.82 5.87
N ILE A 7 13.55 -10.58 5.71
CA ILE A 7 12.79 -10.79 4.48
C ILE A 7 11.70 -9.74 4.34
N LEU A 8 11.51 -9.23 3.13
CA LEU A 8 10.37 -8.38 2.79
C LEU A 8 9.40 -9.13 1.89
N VAL A 9 8.13 -9.11 2.21
CA VAL A 9 7.07 -9.76 1.43
C VAL A 9 6.05 -8.72 0.96
N HIS A 10 5.81 -8.66 -0.34
CA HIS A 10 4.71 -7.85 -0.88
C HIS A 10 3.53 -8.75 -1.25
N ILE A 11 2.38 -8.47 -0.64
CA ILE A 11 1.13 -9.21 -0.85
C ILE A 11 0.16 -8.35 -1.65
N ASN A 12 -0.23 -8.83 -2.83
CA ASN A 12 -1.10 -8.12 -3.76
C ASN A 12 -1.93 -9.10 -4.59
N VAL A 13 -2.85 -8.54 -5.38
CA VAL A 13 -3.46 -9.24 -6.51
C VAL A 13 -2.53 -9.19 -7.71
N ASN A 14 -2.62 -10.17 -8.59
CA ASN A 14 -1.97 -10.09 -9.89
C ASN A 14 -2.73 -9.09 -10.78
N VAL A 15 -2.05 -8.05 -11.20
CA VAL A 15 -2.65 -6.96 -12.00
C VAL A 15 -1.89 -6.74 -13.29
N PRO A 16 -2.58 -6.34 -14.39
CA PRO A 16 -1.94 -5.96 -15.64
C PRO A 16 -0.97 -4.78 -15.45
N ASP A 17 0.04 -4.69 -16.32
CA ASP A 17 1.11 -3.69 -16.28
C ASP A 17 0.64 -2.23 -16.44
N PHE A 18 -0.51 -2.01 -17.08
CA PHE A 18 -1.10 -0.68 -17.25
C PHE A 18 -1.83 -0.16 -15.98
N VAL A 19 -2.04 -1.01 -14.97
CA VAL A 19 -2.70 -0.62 -13.72
C VAL A 19 -1.71 0.03 -12.75
N PRO A 20 -2.05 1.16 -12.09
CA PRO A 20 -1.13 1.82 -11.15
C PRO A 20 -0.59 0.91 -10.03
N ALA A 21 -1.35 -0.11 -9.61
CA ALA A 21 -0.90 -1.11 -8.63
C ALA A 21 0.32 -1.90 -9.11
N TYR A 22 0.48 -2.14 -10.42
CA TYR A 22 1.66 -2.80 -10.98
C TYR A 22 2.94 -2.00 -10.74
N LYS A 23 2.88 -0.67 -10.84
CA LYS A 23 4.04 0.19 -10.55
C LYS A 23 4.52 0.05 -9.11
N ARG A 24 3.63 -0.22 -8.16
CA ARG A 24 4.02 -0.49 -6.76
C ARG A 24 4.75 -1.81 -6.61
N ILE A 25 4.28 -2.85 -7.31
CA ILE A 25 4.94 -4.17 -7.34
C ILE A 25 6.36 -4.02 -7.90
N LEU A 26 6.48 -3.31 -9.03
CA LEU A 26 7.77 -3.08 -9.69
C LEU A 26 8.72 -2.28 -8.78
N ALA A 27 8.26 -1.15 -8.24
CA ALA A 27 9.06 -0.32 -7.34
C ALA A 27 9.51 -1.07 -6.08
N PHE A 28 8.64 -1.92 -5.49
CA PHE A 28 9.02 -2.76 -4.37
C PHE A 28 10.16 -3.72 -4.75
N LYS A 29 10.02 -4.41 -5.88
CA LYS A 29 11.04 -5.33 -6.40
C LYS A 29 12.37 -4.63 -6.65
N GLU A 30 12.34 -3.51 -7.39
CA GLU A 30 13.53 -2.73 -7.75
C GLU A 30 14.25 -2.23 -6.49
N THR A 31 13.51 -1.65 -5.53
CA THR A 31 14.09 -1.16 -4.27
C THR A 31 14.73 -2.29 -3.46
N CYS A 32 14.10 -3.46 -3.38
CA CYS A 32 14.71 -4.62 -2.70
C CYS A 32 16.01 -5.07 -3.39
N GLN A 33 16.03 -5.08 -4.72
CA GLN A 33 17.21 -5.43 -5.51
C GLN A 33 18.35 -4.41 -5.32
N GLU A 34 18.06 -3.12 -5.42
CA GLU A 34 19.04 -2.03 -5.23
C GLU A 34 19.70 -2.07 -3.85
N HIS A 35 18.93 -2.45 -2.83
CA HIS A 35 19.42 -2.54 -1.45
C HIS A 35 19.88 -3.92 -1.03
N ASN A 36 19.89 -4.90 -1.93
CA ASN A 36 20.26 -6.30 -1.67
C ASN A 36 19.48 -6.91 -0.49
N VAL A 37 18.19 -6.59 -0.37
CA VAL A 37 17.29 -7.14 0.65
C VAL A 37 16.56 -8.35 0.09
N PRO A 38 16.56 -9.50 0.78
CA PRO A 38 15.75 -10.64 0.38
C PRO A 38 14.27 -10.27 0.34
N TYR A 39 13.58 -10.70 -0.73
CA TYR A 39 12.16 -10.40 -0.88
C TYR A 39 11.36 -11.54 -1.53
N GLU A 40 10.06 -11.52 -1.30
CA GLU A 40 9.08 -12.37 -1.97
C GLU A 40 7.91 -11.54 -2.49
N LEU A 41 7.41 -11.89 -3.67
CA LEU A 41 6.17 -11.35 -4.23
C LEU A 41 5.09 -12.42 -4.14
N ASN A 42 4.06 -12.18 -3.34
CA ASN A 42 2.87 -13.01 -3.28
C ASN A 42 1.72 -12.27 -3.96
N LEU A 43 1.44 -12.62 -5.22
CA LEU A 43 0.43 -11.99 -6.07
C LEU A 43 -0.83 -12.86 -6.19
N ASN A 44 -1.06 -13.75 -5.23
CA ASN A 44 -2.13 -14.76 -5.29
C ASN A 44 -3.41 -14.34 -4.54
N VAL A 45 -3.50 -13.11 -4.08
CA VAL A 45 -4.76 -12.64 -3.48
C VAL A 45 -5.82 -12.61 -4.57
N ALA A 46 -6.84 -13.43 -4.44
CA ALA A 46 -7.95 -13.55 -5.38
C ALA A 46 -9.25 -13.87 -4.65
N GLY A 47 -10.38 -13.47 -5.21
CA GLY A 47 -11.71 -13.76 -4.67
C GLY A 47 -12.71 -12.68 -5.05
N ASP A 48 -13.96 -13.09 -5.17
CA ASP A 48 -15.08 -12.20 -5.52
C ASP A 48 -15.83 -11.67 -4.28
N SER A 49 -15.52 -12.24 -3.11
CA SER A 49 -16.11 -11.83 -1.84
C SER A 49 -15.04 -11.57 -0.78
N TYR A 50 -15.46 -10.88 0.30
CA TYR A 50 -14.61 -10.68 1.48
C TYR A 50 -14.14 -12.03 2.08
N GLN A 51 -15.05 -13.04 2.13
CA GLN A 51 -14.72 -14.35 2.68
C GLN A 51 -13.67 -15.07 1.85
N ASP A 52 -13.74 -14.99 0.52
CA ASP A 52 -12.77 -15.62 -0.38
C ASP A 52 -11.39 -14.98 -0.21
N ILE A 53 -11.35 -13.65 -0.19
CA ILE A 53 -10.11 -12.89 0.01
C ILE A 53 -9.51 -13.19 1.40
N PHE A 54 -10.35 -13.27 2.45
CA PHE A 54 -9.88 -13.59 3.80
C PHE A 54 -9.34 -15.02 3.88
N ALA A 55 -10.00 -15.99 3.24
CA ALA A 55 -9.52 -17.38 3.19
C ALA A 55 -8.18 -17.50 2.46
N GLN A 56 -7.99 -16.75 1.38
CA GLN A 56 -6.69 -16.67 0.70
C GLN A 56 -5.63 -16.00 1.57
N MET A 57 -5.98 -14.89 2.22
CA MET A 57 -5.07 -14.19 3.12
C MET A 57 -4.63 -15.09 4.29
N HIS A 58 -5.53 -15.93 4.80
CA HIS A 58 -5.21 -16.91 5.84
C HIS A 58 -4.17 -17.94 5.35
N ARG A 59 -4.31 -18.47 4.13
CA ARG A 59 -3.33 -19.39 3.54
C ARG A 59 -1.97 -18.69 3.37
N ILE A 60 -1.96 -17.50 2.78
CA ILE A 60 -0.75 -16.70 2.58
C ILE A 60 -0.05 -16.42 3.92
N PHE A 61 -0.82 -16.05 4.95
CA PHE A 61 -0.29 -15.84 6.30
C PHE A 61 0.37 -17.11 6.85
N THR A 62 -0.32 -18.25 6.77
CA THR A 62 0.20 -19.53 7.26
C THR A 62 1.50 -19.92 6.56
N ASP A 63 1.52 -19.81 5.23
CA ASP A 63 2.71 -20.15 4.42
C ASP A 63 3.91 -19.26 4.78
N ILE A 64 3.68 -17.93 4.91
CA ILE A 64 4.74 -16.98 5.27
C ILE A 64 5.24 -17.23 6.71
N ASP A 65 4.32 -17.46 7.63
CA ASP A 65 4.66 -17.64 9.04
C ASP A 65 5.46 -18.92 9.28
N GLU A 66 5.09 -20.02 8.62
CA GLU A 66 5.85 -21.28 8.68
C GLU A 66 7.19 -21.20 7.95
N LYS A 67 7.20 -20.66 6.72
CA LYS A 67 8.40 -20.54 5.89
C LYS A 67 9.48 -19.67 6.51
N TYR A 68 9.08 -18.63 7.25
CA TYR A 68 9.96 -17.63 7.84
C TYR A 68 9.84 -17.55 9.36
N ALA A 69 9.61 -18.68 10.03
CA ALA A 69 9.36 -18.75 11.48
C ALA A 69 10.44 -18.04 12.31
N ASP A 70 11.71 -18.24 11.97
CA ASP A 70 12.86 -17.69 12.69
C ASP A 70 13.35 -16.33 12.14
N LYS A 71 12.58 -15.68 11.25
CA LYS A 71 12.98 -14.44 10.58
C LYS A 71 12.12 -13.26 10.99
N LYS A 72 12.72 -12.07 11.05
CA LYS A 72 11.96 -10.84 11.10
C LYS A 72 11.42 -10.51 9.72
N LYS A 73 10.11 -10.39 9.61
CA LYS A 73 9.33 -10.24 8.38
C LYS A 73 8.80 -8.83 8.24
N GLY A 74 9.10 -8.16 7.13
CA GLY A 74 8.45 -6.93 6.72
C GLY A 74 7.38 -7.22 5.67
N ILE A 75 6.12 -7.01 6.01
CA ILE A 75 4.97 -7.31 5.14
C ILE A 75 4.39 -6.02 4.59
N PHE A 76 4.43 -5.86 3.28
CA PHE A 76 3.78 -4.75 2.58
C PHE A 76 2.55 -5.25 1.83
N LEU A 77 1.39 -4.71 2.17
CA LEU A 77 0.12 -5.12 1.56
C LEU A 77 -0.42 -4.07 0.59
N ALA A 78 -1.18 -4.53 -0.39
CA ALA A 78 -1.73 -3.72 -1.46
C ALA A 78 -2.56 -2.52 -0.99
N ASN A 79 -3.25 -2.66 0.15
CA ASN A 79 -4.06 -1.62 0.78
C ASN A 79 -4.25 -1.88 2.28
N ASP A 80 -4.85 -0.93 2.98
CA ASP A 80 -5.08 -1.00 4.43
C ASP A 80 -6.11 -2.06 4.82
N THR A 81 -7.06 -2.40 3.95
CA THR A 81 -8.02 -3.47 4.21
C THR A 81 -7.31 -4.82 4.28
N TYR A 82 -6.41 -5.10 3.36
CA TYR A 82 -5.60 -6.32 3.38
C TYR A 82 -4.62 -6.32 4.57
N ALA A 83 -4.07 -5.16 4.90
CA ALA A 83 -3.20 -5.03 6.06
C ALA A 83 -3.95 -5.33 7.36
N ASN A 84 -5.19 -4.86 7.50
CA ASN A 84 -6.03 -5.17 8.65
C ASN A 84 -6.43 -6.66 8.71
N MET A 85 -6.73 -7.29 7.55
CA MET A 85 -6.97 -8.74 7.51
C MET A 85 -5.76 -9.52 8.00
N PHE A 86 -4.58 -9.19 7.51
CA PHE A 86 -3.33 -9.86 7.90
C PHE A 86 -2.99 -9.62 9.38
N LEU A 87 -3.19 -8.40 9.87
CA LEU A 87 -3.03 -8.03 11.28
C LEU A 87 -3.95 -8.87 12.18
N ASN A 88 -5.21 -9.04 11.80
CA ASN A 88 -6.17 -9.84 12.55
C ASN A 88 -5.75 -11.32 12.61
N LEU A 89 -5.17 -11.86 11.54
CA LEU A 89 -4.63 -13.24 11.53
C LEU A 89 -3.43 -13.39 12.47
N ILE A 90 -2.55 -12.38 12.53
CA ILE A 90 -1.47 -12.35 13.51
C ILE A 90 -2.04 -12.40 14.94
N PHE A 91 -3.02 -11.54 15.26
CA PHE A 91 -3.64 -11.52 16.58
C PHE A 91 -4.42 -12.82 16.90
N GLN A 92 -5.08 -13.43 15.92
CA GLN A 92 -5.76 -14.72 16.09
C GLN A 92 -4.77 -15.83 16.47
N LYS A 93 -3.58 -15.84 15.87
CA LYS A 93 -2.57 -16.87 16.13
C LYS A 93 -1.80 -16.63 17.42
N TYR A 94 -1.37 -15.39 17.68
CA TYR A 94 -0.41 -15.07 18.74
C TYR A 94 -1.03 -14.38 19.96
N GLY A 95 -2.20 -13.74 19.79
CA GLY A 95 -2.81 -12.90 20.85
C GLY A 95 -2.17 -11.53 21.01
N TYR A 96 -1.09 -11.25 20.32
CA TYR A 96 -0.35 -9.98 20.31
C TYR A 96 0.35 -9.79 18.95
N PHE A 97 0.96 -8.62 18.75
CA PHE A 97 1.78 -8.34 17.56
C PHE A 97 3.25 -8.65 17.87
N PRO A 98 3.84 -9.74 17.31
CA PRO A 98 5.20 -10.13 17.59
C PRO A 98 6.25 -9.17 17.00
N ASP A 99 7.38 -8.98 17.69
CA ASP A 99 8.51 -8.18 17.22
C ASP A 99 9.16 -8.72 15.92
N THR A 100 8.83 -9.95 15.56
CA THR A 100 9.24 -10.60 14.30
C THR A 100 8.44 -10.13 13.09
N TYR A 101 7.45 -9.26 13.28
CA TYR A 101 6.64 -8.69 12.21
C TYR A 101 6.76 -7.17 12.16
N GLU A 102 6.86 -6.64 10.95
CA GLU A 102 6.62 -5.25 10.59
C GLU A 102 5.54 -5.25 9.49
N LEU A 103 4.54 -4.40 9.61
CA LEU A 103 3.40 -4.40 8.69
C LEU A 103 3.14 -3.00 8.13
N VAL A 104 3.01 -2.90 6.82
CA VAL A 104 2.74 -1.65 6.11
C VAL A 104 1.57 -1.83 5.14
N GLY A 105 0.58 -0.96 5.25
CA GLY A 105 -0.54 -0.83 4.33
C GLY A 105 -0.33 0.24 3.26
N PHE A 106 -1.40 0.56 2.56
CA PHE A 106 -1.45 1.61 1.55
C PHE A 106 -2.85 2.23 1.54
N ASP A 107 -2.96 3.51 1.22
CA ASP A 107 -4.10 4.41 1.08
C ASP A 107 -4.33 5.37 2.26
N ASN A 108 -3.90 5.07 3.47
CA ASN A 108 -4.24 5.82 4.69
C ASN A 108 -5.76 5.93 4.90
N SER A 109 -6.46 4.85 4.70
CA SER A 109 -7.90 4.76 4.95
C SER A 109 -8.22 4.75 6.45
N PRO A 110 -9.46 5.05 6.89
CA PRO A 110 -9.84 5.05 8.29
C PRO A 110 -9.47 3.74 9.02
N ILE A 111 -9.58 2.59 8.34
CA ILE A 111 -9.24 1.28 8.92
C ILE A 111 -7.79 1.20 9.41
N ALA A 112 -6.85 1.94 8.79
CA ALA A 112 -5.46 1.95 9.25
C ALA A 112 -5.27 2.59 10.62
N SER A 113 -6.12 3.53 11.00
CA SER A 113 -6.09 4.18 12.33
C SER A 113 -6.99 3.48 13.35
N GLU A 114 -8.05 2.81 12.90
CA GLU A 114 -9.09 2.17 13.71
C GLU A 114 -8.82 0.69 14.00
N ALA A 115 -7.83 0.08 13.31
CA ALA A 115 -7.43 -1.31 13.53
C ALA A 115 -7.05 -1.58 14.98
N ILE A 116 -7.12 -2.85 15.41
CA ILE A 116 -6.74 -3.28 16.79
C ILE A 116 -5.35 -2.80 17.21
N LEU A 117 -4.45 -2.64 16.24
CA LEU A 117 -3.18 -1.94 16.36
C LEU A 117 -3.06 -0.99 15.17
N PRO A 118 -2.93 0.34 15.39
CA PRO A 118 -2.84 1.30 14.28
C PRO A 118 -1.74 0.96 13.29
N ILE A 119 -2.12 0.86 12.01
CA ILE A 119 -1.28 0.34 10.92
C ILE A 119 -0.47 1.47 10.29
N THR A 120 0.84 1.29 10.16
CA THR A 120 1.71 2.11 9.31
C THR A 120 1.27 1.95 7.86
N THR A 121 1.13 3.06 7.14
CA THR A 121 0.61 3.04 5.77
C THR A 121 1.25 4.10 4.89
N VAL A 122 1.24 3.88 3.58
CA VAL A 122 1.59 4.90 2.60
C VAL A 122 0.33 5.67 2.23
N GLY A 123 0.24 6.94 2.64
CA GLY A 123 -0.92 7.80 2.38
C GLY A 123 -0.80 8.55 1.06
N GLN A 124 -1.81 8.42 0.22
CA GLN A 124 -2.03 9.35 -0.87
C GLN A 124 -2.58 10.65 -0.27
N GLN A 125 -1.96 11.79 -0.57
CA GLN A 125 -2.39 13.09 -0.05
C GLN A 125 -3.69 13.56 -0.71
N ILE A 126 -4.82 12.91 -0.40
CA ILE A 126 -6.11 13.06 -1.08
C ILE A 126 -6.59 14.52 -1.06
N ASP A 127 -6.46 15.20 0.08
CA ASP A 127 -6.87 16.62 0.20
C ASP A 127 -6.06 17.51 -0.74
N LEU A 128 -4.75 17.26 -0.86
CA LEU A 128 -3.88 18.01 -1.75
C LEU A 128 -4.18 17.68 -3.22
N ILE A 129 -4.48 16.41 -3.53
CA ILE A 129 -4.92 15.99 -4.87
C ILE A 129 -6.22 16.69 -5.23
N ALA A 130 -7.23 16.66 -4.35
CA ALA A 130 -8.52 17.29 -4.56
C ALA A 130 -8.37 18.82 -4.74
N LYS A 131 -7.62 19.49 -3.86
CA LYS A 131 -7.36 20.93 -3.94
C LYS A 131 -6.68 21.29 -5.26
N THR A 132 -5.60 20.61 -5.62
CA THR A 132 -4.86 20.86 -6.86
C THR A 132 -5.73 20.64 -8.10
N SER A 133 -6.55 19.59 -8.10
CA SER A 133 -7.47 19.30 -9.21
C SER A 133 -8.54 20.41 -9.37
N MET A 134 -9.10 20.88 -8.25
CA MET A 134 -10.09 21.96 -8.26
C MET A 134 -9.48 23.29 -8.71
N GLU A 135 -8.27 23.63 -8.25
CA GLU A 135 -7.55 24.84 -8.68
C GLU A 135 -7.31 24.82 -10.19
N LEU A 136 -6.85 23.70 -10.74
CA LEU A 136 -6.64 23.54 -12.19
C LEU A 136 -7.96 23.65 -12.97
N LEU A 137 -9.02 23.03 -12.46
CA LEU A 137 -10.34 23.10 -13.10
C LEU A 137 -10.86 24.55 -13.14
N VAL A 138 -10.83 25.26 -12.03
CA VAL A 138 -11.26 26.66 -11.93
C VAL A 138 -10.44 27.51 -12.88
N GLN A 139 -9.12 27.36 -12.89
CA GLN A 139 -8.25 28.11 -13.82
C GLN A 139 -8.63 27.88 -15.29
N GLN A 140 -8.93 26.65 -15.68
CA GLN A 140 -9.36 26.35 -17.05
C GLN A 140 -10.76 26.91 -17.37
N MET A 141 -11.68 26.90 -16.40
CA MET A 141 -13.01 27.48 -16.56
C MET A 141 -12.94 29.00 -16.74
N GLU A 142 -12.10 29.70 -15.97
CA GLU A 142 -11.88 31.14 -16.09
C GLU A 142 -11.24 31.49 -17.44
N GLU A 143 -10.26 30.73 -17.89
CA GLU A 143 -9.63 30.90 -19.20
C GLU A 143 -10.67 30.81 -20.34
N ARG A 144 -11.58 29.84 -20.29
CA ARG A 144 -12.64 29.65 -21.28
C ARG A 144 -13.66 30.79 -21.31
N LYS A 145 -13.81 31.53 -20.22
CA LYS A 145 -14.73 32.72 -20.17
C LYS A 145 -14.15 33.96 -20.82
N LYS A 146 -12.85 33.97 -21.12
CA LYS A 146 -12.22 35.12 -21.78
C LYS A 146 -12.75 35.32 -23.21
N ARG A 147 -12.75 36.56 -23.68
CA ARG A 147 -13.20 36.88 -25.06
C ARG A 147 -12.40 36.16 -26.16
N LYS A 148 -11.15 35.82 -25.86
CA LYS A 148 -10.27 35.02 -26.72
C LYS A 148 -9.61 33.93 -25.84
N PRO A 149 -10.27 32.80 -25.63
CA PRO A 149 -9.69 31.70 -24.85
C PRO A 149 -8.41 31.14 -25.54
N VAL A 150 -7.38 30.90 -24.77
CA VAL A 150 -6.19 30.20 -25.27
C VAL A 150 -6.33 28.73 -24.90
N PRO A 151 -6.47 27.82 -25.87
CA PRO A 151 -6.48 26.39 -25.60
C PRO A 151 -5.16 25.96 -24.98
N LEU A 152 -5.19 24.96 -24.08
CA LEU A 152 -3.97 24.31 -23.61
C LEU A 152 -3.26 23.65 -24.79
N ALA A 153 -1.99 23.97 -24.99
CA ALA A 153 -1.15 23.32 -25.99
C ALA A 153 -0.90 21.85 -25.64
N GLU A 154 -0.76 21.57 -24.35
CA GLU A 154 -0.55 20.22 -23.82
C GLU A 154 -1.35 19.98 -22.52
N PRO A 155 -1.67 18.73 -22.17
CA PRO A 155 -2.29 18.40 -20.90
C PRO A 155 -1.42 18.81 -19.72
N ILE A 156 -2.05 19.34 -18.66
CA ILE A 156 -1.34 19.68 -17.42
C ILE A 156 -1.22 18.40 -16.57
N HIS A 157 0.00 17.97 -16.32
CA HIS A 157 0.29 16.87 -15.41
C HIS A 157 0.85 17.39 -14.08
N LYS A 158 0.18 17.08 -12.97
CA LYS A 158 0.66 17.36 -11.61
C LYS A 158 0.85 16.04 -10.87
N GLN A 159 2.03 15.85 -10.33
CA GLN A 159 2.35 14.68 -9.50
C GLN A 159 2.41 15.10 -8.04
N ILE A 160 1.69 14.38 -7.18
CA ILE A 160 1.68 14.57 -5.74
C ILE A 160 2.31 13.34 -5.10
N THR A 161 3.41 13.54 -4.38
CA THR A 161 4.19 12.47 -3.76
C THR A 161 3.42 11.89 -2.59
N PRO A 162 3.22 10.55 -2.51
CA PRO A 162 2.69 9.90 -1.33
C PRO A 162 3.61 10.08 -0.12
N ILE A 163 3.05 9.96 1.08
CA ILE A 163 3.82 10.06 2.34
C ILE A 163 3.70 8.77 3.15
N LEU A 164 4.78 8.39 3.84
CA LEU A 164 4.75 7.31 4.81
C LEU A 164 4.22 7.85 6.15
N ILE A 165 3.14 7.25 6.63
CA ILE A 165 2.49 7.57 7.90
C ILE A 165 2.81 6.43 8.86
N ARG A 166 3.80 6.64 9.72
CA ARG A 166 4.22 5.65 10.73
C ARG A 166 3.19 5.57 11.85
N ARG A 167 2.90 4.35 12.28
CA ARG A 167 2.04 4.01 13.41
C ARG A 167 2.66 2.87 14.23
N LYS A 168 1.84 1.98 14.76
CA LYS A 168 2.26 0.97 15.75
C LYS A 168 2.75 -0.34 15.15
N THR A 169 2.53 -0.57 13.85
CA THR A 169 2.93 -1.83 13.17
C THR A 169 4.33 -1.79 12.55
N THR A 170 5.07 -0.70 12.76
CA THR A 170 6.51 -0.59 12.43
C THR A 170 7.24 0.13 13.56
N SER A 171 8.49 -0.26 13.78
CA SER A 171 9.40 0.36 14.76
C SER A 171 10.00 1.70 14.27
#